data_410e99cd7a59ee9ea4745d5a2647a418
#
_entry.id   410e99cd7a59ee9ea4745d5a2647a418
#
_cell.length_a   1.000
_cell.length_b   1.000
_cell.length_c   1.000
_cell.angle_alpha   90.00
_cell.angle_beta   90.00
_cell.angle_gamma   90.00
#
_symmetry.space_group_name_H-M   'P 1'
#
loop_
_entity.id
_entity.type
_entity.pdbx_description
1 polymer ?
#
loop_
_entity_poly.entity_id
_entity_poly.type
_entity_poly.pdbx_seq_one_letter_code
_entity_poly.pdbx_strand_id
1 'polypeptide(L)'
;MTKIANEAKALIFMTARDCEMYVRQSLASLSRQTLDDLHVLFIDDCSKDDTGIIAAALLGDLFPGRHTFIRNDVQFGKSRNAWEHLRPRTGMAEFIAVLDGDDQLIMPTILERMSRSYASGQDVVWTNFITDGGGLGGNGALDPNLSPRRQGWKTSHFFSFRASLLDNVPAGYFQDNNGHWFMAACDIALALPILDQTRRYEFIPVNAHCYTASNPYSHHNLDPQSRGLNSTSQQRSAQDAFSKPPLPLTRPAQSTAPRVAAPAFTGNRPSDVVSAAVTVGSADAWQATASEILVAGYPTLLDAQCAAGRDPFTPIQVWALRRAAFGRTDRPNILHIGAPRSALALASLISGQDAGLNCLCITPEQVGDLEARFITGGLMEGISIIETETANVSFEDVSAIFPDTRQIGEEVKFDLVVVDLQNTSYPAESALLALPALASNLAPTGFSLCLFAQDRATEALAAQRWASVSAGLKFSLDAIGGSGLMVVGGR
;
A
#
# COMPACT_ATOMS: atom_id res chain seq x y z
N MET A 1 -40.81 11.33 0.14
CA MET A 1 -40.02 10.39 0.93
C MET A 1 -39.08 11.20 1.80
N THR A 2 -39.34 11.21 3.07
CA THR A 2 -38.56 11.97 4.08
C THR A 2 -37.18 11.32 4.21
N LYS A 3 -36.12 12.05 3.91
CA LYS A 3 -34.74 11.61 4.13
C LYS A 3 -34.57 11.28 5.62
N ILE A 4 -34.30 10.01 5.93
CA ILE A 4 -33.93 9.61 7.28
C ILE A 4 -32.54 10.22 7.53
N ALA A 5 -32.48 11.16 8.45
CA ALA A 5 -31.26 11.87 8.82
C ALA A 5 -30.35 10.94 9.65
N ASN A 6 -29.61 10.03 9.03
CA ASN A 6 -28.46 9.28 9.60
C ASN A 6 -27.93 8.19 8.63
N GLU A 7 -27.92 8.44 7.32
CA GLU A 7 -27.23 7.53 6.38
C GLU A 7 -25.74 7.89 6.36
N ALA A 8 -24.90 6.95 6.76
CA ALA A 8 -23.45 7.07 6.58
C ALA A 8 -23.08 7.15 5.09
N LYS A 9 -21.92 7.69 4.76
CA LYS A 9 -21.40 7.61 3.39
C LYS A 9 -21.09 6.16 2.99
N ALA A 10 -20.42 5.41 3.86
CA ALA A 10 -19.99 4.05 3.60
C ALA A 10 -20.48 3.07 4.68
N LEU A 11 -20.98 1.91 4.26
CA LEU A 11 -21.15 0.72 5.10
C LEU A 11 -20.04 -0.27 4.72
N ILE A 12 -19.17 -0.57 5.67
CA ILE A 12 -18.09 -1.52 5.48
C ILE A 12 -18.60 -2.89 5.91
N PHE A 13 -18.79 -3.78 4.96
CA PHE A 13 -19.21 -5.15 5.20
C PHE A 13 -17.99 -6.04 5.41
N MET A 14 -17.83 -6.52 6.64
CA MET A 14 -16.73 -7.38 7.05
C MET A 14 -17.27 -8.72 7.52
N THR A 15 -16.71 -9.81 6.99
CA THR A 15 -16.94 -11.17 7.50
C THR A 15 -15.63 -11.76 7.95
N ALA A 16 -15.61 -12.41 9.10
CA ALA A 16 -14.44 -12.98 9.71
C ALA A 16 -14.71 -14.37 10.24
N ARG A 17 -13.75 -15.26 10.11
CA ARG A 17 -13.78 -16.58 10.74
C ARG A 17 -12.36 -17.08 10.98
N ASP A 18 -12.11 -17.52 12.24
CA ASP A 18 -10.83 -18.12 12.64
C ASP A 18 -9.62 -17.28 12.16
N CYS A 19 -9.66 -15.96 12.39
CA CYS A 19 -8.64 -15.00 11.95
C CYS A 19 -8.12 -14.07 13.08
N GLU A 20 -8.01 -14.58 14.31
CA GLU A 20 -7.55 -13.83 15.48
C GLU A 20 -6.19 -13.14 15.27
N MET A 21 -5.32 -13.75 14.47
CA MET A 21 -3.99 -13.22 14.15
C MET A 21 -4.06 -11.97 13.26
N TYR A 22 -5.12 -11.78 12.50
CA TYR A 22 -5.23 -10.77 11.44
C TYR A 22 -6.24 -9.66 11.76
N VAL A 23 -7.30 -9.97 12.50
CA VAL A 23 -8.44 -9.06 12.72
C VAL A 23 -8.03 -7.71 13.35
N ARG A 24 -6.96 -7.68 14.17
CA ARG A 24 -6.42 -6.44 14.75
C ARG A 24 -5.89 -5.51 13.66
N GLN A 25 -5.10 -6.05 12.74
CA GLN A 25 -4.52 -5.27 11.63
C GLN A 25 -5.60 -4.79 10.67
N SER A 26 -6.58 -5.66 10.38
CA SER A 26 -7.72 -5.34 9.53
C SER A 26 -8.49 -4.14 10.06
N LEU A 27 -8.98 -4.18 11.30
CA LEU A 27 -9.72 -3.08 11.92
C LEU A 27 -8.87 -1.83 12.11
N ALA A 28 -7.59 -1.98 12.48
CA ALA A 28 -6.67 -0.84 12.57
C ALA A 28 -6.42 -0.18 11.20
N SER A 29 -6.39 -0.94 10.10
CA SER A 29 -6.25 -0.39 8.76
C SER A 29 -7.47 0.43 8.35
N LEU A 30 -8.66 -0.03 8.74
CA LEU A 30 -9.91 0.66 8.49
C LEU A 30 -10.04 1.93 9.34
N SER A 31 -9.60 1.93 10.60
CA SER A 31 -9.66 3.11 11.46
C SER A 31 -8.75 4.26 11.01
N ARG A 32 -7.76 3.98 10.15
CA ARG A 32 -6.88 4.99 9.55
C ARG A 32 -7.44 5.64 8.29
N GLN A 33 -8.64 5.26 7.85
CA GLN A 33 -9.24 5.89 6.67
C GLN A 33 -9.62 7.34 6.94
N THR A 34 -9.41 8.21 5.94
CA THR A 34 -9.73 9.65 6.02
C THR A 34 -11.23 9.94 5.90
N LEU A 35 -12.03 8.98 5.48
CA LEU A 35 -13.49 9.06 5.48
C LEU A 35 -14.01 8.67 6.85
N ASP A 36 -14.38 9.67 7.69
CA ASP A 36 -14.93 9.43 9.02
C ASP A 36 -16.41 8.97 8.99
N ASP A 37 -17.15 9.37 7.95
CA ASP A 37 -18.58 9.05 7.80
C ASP A 37 -18.78 7.62 7.27
N LEU A 38 -18.44 6.65 8.10
CA LEU A 38 -18.57 5.23 7.82
C LEU A 38 -19.20 4.48 9.00
N HIS A 39 -19.87 3.36 8.69
CA HIS A 39 -20.37 2.39 9.65
C HIS A 39 -19.79 1.00 9.35
N VAL A 40 -19.31 0.29 10.36
CA VAL A 40 -18.75 -1.06 10.21
C VAL A 40 -19.81 -2.10 10.57
N LEU A 41 -20.18 -2.94 9.63
CA LEU A 41 -20.95 -4.16 9.87
C LEU A 41 -19.96 -5.33 9.91
N PHE A 42 -19.60 -5.75 11.10
CA PHE A 42 -18.69 -6.87 11.33
C PHE A 42 -19.46 -8.14 11.73
N ILE A 43 -19.21 -9.23 11.03
CA ILE A 43 -19.83 -10.52 11.28
C ILE A 43 -18.76 -11.55 11.60
N ASP A 44 -18.76 -12.02 12.84
CA ASP A 44 -18.04 -13.23 13.25
C ASP A 44 -18.85 -14.46 12.84
N ASP A 45 -18.37 -15.15 11.81
CA ASP A 45 -19.06 -16.28 11.20
C ASP A 45 -18.81 -17.61 11.95
N CYS A 46 -19.09 -17.61 13.26
CA CYS A 46 -18.90 -18.77 14.14
C CYS A 46 -17.44 -19.16 14.32
N SER A 47 -16.56 -18.20 14.64
CA SER A 47 -15.13 -18.45 14.93
C SER A 47 -14.98 -19.34 16.18
N LYS A 48 -13.96 -20.19 16.15
CA LYS A 48 -13.58 -21.07 17.26
C LYS A 48 -12.43 -20.50 18.10
N ASP A 49 -11.70 -19.53 17.54
CA ASP A 49 -10.63 -18.77 18.17
C ASP A 49 -11.17 -17.46 18.79
N ASP A 50 -10.27 -16.57 19.21
CA ASP A 50 -10.61 -15.31 19.85
C ASP A 50 -11.00 -14.20 18.87
N THR A 51 -11.18 -14.46 17.57
CA THR A 51 -11.57 -13.49 16.54
C THR A 51 -12.72 -12.60 16.98
N GLY A 52 -13.83 -13.20 17.44
CA GLY A 52 -15.03 -12.45 17.83
C GLY A 52 -14.81 -11.58 19.07
N ILE A 53 -14.07 -12.07 20.06
CA ILE A 53 -13.75 -11.33 21.29
C ILE A 53 -12.88 -10.11 20.96
N ILE A 54 -11.82 -10.31 20.17
CA ILE A 54 -10.90 -9.26 19.73
C ILE A 54 -11.65 -8.21 18.89
N ALA A 55 -12.46 -8.67 17.93
CA ALA A 55 -13.21 -7.76 17.07
C ALA A 55 -14.20 -6.90 17.85
N ALA A 56 -14.97 -7.50 18.77
CA ALA A 56 -15.96 -6.75 19.57
C ALA A 56 -15.30 -5.65 20.42
N ALA A 57 -14.16 -5.94 21.05
CA ALA A 57 -13.41 -4.95 21.84
C ALA A 57 -12.90 -3.81 20.95
N LEU A 58 -12.23 -4.13 19.84
CA LEU A 58 -11.66 -3.13 18.95
C LEU A 58 -12.72 -2.28 18.24
N LEU A 59 -13.86 -2.85 17.88
CA LEU A 59 -14.95 -2.09 17.28
C LEU A 59 -15.50 -1.05 18.25
N GLY A 60 -15.63 -1.38 19.55
CA GLY A 60 -16.03 -0.43 20.57
C GLY A 60 -15.06 0.72 20.72
N ASP A 61 -13.76 0.44 20.66
CA ASP A 61 -12.70 1.42 20.84
C ASP A 61 -12.48 2.29 19.59
N LEU A 62 -12.42 1.67 18.41
CA LEU A 62 -12.05 2.36 17.16
C LEU A 62 -13.25 3.00 16.45
N PHE A 63 -14.45 2.45 16.61
CA PHE A 63 -15.66 2.90 15.91
C PHE A 63 -16.84 3.11 16.89
N PRO A 64 -16.69 3.92 17.94
CA PRO A 64 -17.73 4.12 18.95
C PRO A 64 -19.01 4.67 18.30
N GLY A 65 -20.14 3.94 18.47
CA GLY A 65 -21.43 4.29 17.87
C GLY A 65 -21.53 4.14 16.35
N ARG A 66 -20.45 3.69 15.66
CA ARG A 66 -20.38 3.53 14.22
C ARG A 66 -20.09 2.09 13.80
N HIS A 67 -20.52 1.12 14.58
CA HIS A 67 -20.37 -0.29 14.27
C HIS A 67 -21.61 -1.09 14.64
N THR A 68 -21.76 -2.23 13.99
CA THR A 68 -22.68 -3.31 14.32
C THR A 68 -21.87 -4.60 14.34
N PHE A 69 -21.83 -5.27 15.49
CA PHE A 69 -21.19 -6.56 15.65
C PHE A 69 -22.25 -7.66 15.71
N ILE A 70 -22.09 -8.69 14.89
CA ILE A 70 -22.95 -9.88 14.86
C ILE A 70 -22.06 -11.11 15.00
N ARG A 71 -22.46 -12.05 15.85
CA ARG A 71 -21.83 -13.37 15.92
C ARG A 71 -22.85 -14.42 15.52
N ASN A 72 -22.54 -15.24 14.54
CA ASN A 72 -23.37 -16.34 14.12
C ASN A 72 -23.17 -17.56 15.04
N ASP A 73 -24.25 -18.28 15.35
CA ASP A 73 -24.18 -19.52 16.13
C ASP A 73 -23.67 -20.70 15.30
N VAL A 74 -23.82 -20.62 13.98
CA VAL A 74 -23.32 -21.59 13.00
C VAL A 74 -22.71 -20.87 11.82
N GLN A 75 -21.83 -21.52 11.09
CA GLN A 75 -21.20 -20.93 9.91
C GLN A 75 -22.22 -20.70 8.79
N PHE A 76 -22.34 -19.45 8.34
CA PHE A 76 -23.19 -19.03 7.24
C PHE A 76 -22.45 -18.94 5.90
N GLY A 77 -21.16 -18.56 5.93
CA GLY A 77 -20.41 -18.15 4.75
C GLY A 77 -20.77 -16.74 4.28
N LYS A 78 -19.85 -16.08 3.55
CA LYS A 78 -20.00 -14.67 3.10
C LYS A 78 -21.31 -14.45 2.32
N SER A 79 -21.70 -15.37 1.44
CA SER A 79 -22.92 -15.22 0.61
C SER A 79 -24.18 -15.17 1.44
N ARG A 80 -24.36 -16.07 2.43
CA ARG A 80 -25.50 -16.04 3.32
C ARG A 80 -25.46 -14.84 4.26
N ASN A 81 -24.28 -14.48 4.75
CA ASN A 81 -24.10 -13.28 5.57
C ASN A 81 -24.49 -12.01 4.79
N ALA A 82 -24.17 -11.93 3.50
CA ALA A 82 -24.60 -10.81 2.66
C ALA A 82 -26.13 -10.75 2.52
N TRP A 83 -26.79 -11.87 2.37
CA TRP A 83 -28.25 -11.93 2.28
C TRP A 83 -28.95 -11.64 3.61
N GLU A 84 -28.54 -12.33 4.70
CA GLU A 84 -29.24 -12.27 6.00
C GLU A 84 -28.91 -10.98 6.77
N HIS A 85 -27.69 -10.48 6.67
CA HIS A 85 -27.20 -9.38 7.51
C HIS A 85 -26.92 -8.09 6.76
N LEU A 86 -26.32 -8.14 5.56
CA LEU A 86 -26.00 -6.93 4.82
C LEU A 86 -27.23 -6.36 4.09
N ARG A 87 -27.95 -7.18 3.35
CA ARG A 87 -29.10 -6.73 2.54
C ARG A 87 -30.16 -5.96 3.34
N PRO A 88 -30.57 -6.36 4.56
CA PRO A 88 -31.52 -5.58 5.36
C PRO A 88 -30.99 -4.20 5.82
N ARG A 89 -29.70 -3.93 5.61
CA ARG A 89 -29.01 -2.72 6.05
C ARG A 89 -28.57 -1.79 4.91
N THR A 90 -29.02 -2.06 3.70
CA THR A 90 -28.70 -1.21 2.52
C THR A 90 -29.12 0.24 2.71
N GLY A 91 -30.18 0.53 3.48
CA GLY A 91 -30.59 1.89 3.82
C GLY A 91 -29.70 2.63 4.84
N MET A 92 -28.64 2.00 5.36
CA MET A 92 -27.75 2.61 6.34
C MET A 92 -26.66 3.49 5.71
N ALA A 93 -26.37 3.33 4.41
CA ALA A 93 -25.29 4.06 3.76
C ALA A 93 -25.56 4.31 2.28
N GLU A 94 -24.81 5.26 1.71
CA GLU A 94 -24.85 5.54 0.26
C GLU A 94 -24.22 4.38 -0.54
N PHE A 95 -23.09 3.87 -0.10
CA PHE A 95 -22.43 2.73 -0.73
C PHE A 95 -21.92 1.71 0.29
N ILE A 96 -21.74 0.49 -0.18
CA ILE A 96 -21.20 -0.63 0.58
C ILE A 96 -19.81 -0.95 0.03
N ALA A 97 -18.84 -1.15 0.91
CA ALA A 97 -17.51 -1.65 0.57
C ALA A 97 -17.26 -2.97 1.30
N VAL A 98 -16.65 -3.94 0.61
CA VAL A 98 -16.45 -5.32 1.11
C VAL A 98 -15.00 -5.49 1.52
N LEU A 99 -14.77 -5.74 2.80
CA LEU A 99 -13.44 -6.00 3.36
C LEU A 99 -13.49 -7.28 4.20
N ASP A 100 -12.61 -8.23 3.92
CA ASP A 100 -12.53 -9.44 4.73
C ASP A 100 -11.82 -9.18 6.06
N GLY A 101 -12.17 -9.93 7.10
CA GLY A 101 -11.69 -9.70 8.45
C GLY A 101 -10.20 -10.02 8.65
N ASP A 102 -9.57 -10.66 7.68
CA ASP A 102 -8.14 -10.97 7.63
C ASP A 102 -7.35 -10.05 6.68
N ASP A 103 -8.03 -9.19 5.89
CA ASP A 103 -7.41 -8.31 4.91
C ASP A 103 -7.23 -6.88 5.44
N GLN A 104 -6.48 -6.06 4.71
CA GLN A 104 -6.14 -4.69 5.11
C GLN A 104 -6.37 -3.69 3.99
N LEU A 105 -6.82 -2.48 4.35
CA LEU A 105 -6.73 -1.31 3.48
C LEU A 105 -5.38 -0.63 3.66
N ILE A 106 -4.58 -0.61 2.61
CA ILE A 106 -3.23 -0.06 2.63
C ILE A 106 -3.15 1.39 2.14
N MET A 107 -4.27 1.93 1.65
CA MET A 107 -4.40 3.34 1.24
C MET A 107 -5.40 4.06 2.15
N PRO A 108 -4.95 4.97 3.04
CA PRO A 108 -5.84 5.67 3.98
C PRO A 108 -6.93 6.53 3.33
N THR A 109 -6.74 6.96 2.08
CA THR A 109 -7.66 7.85 1.36
C THR A 109 -8.63 7.11 0.44
N ILE A 110 -8.61 5.77 0.39
CA ILE A 110 -9.36 5.05 -0.65
C ILE A 110 -10.88 5.18 -0.47
N LEU A 111 -11.39 5.14 0.75
CA LEU A 111 -12.83 5.29 0.97
C LEU A 111 -13.32 6.70 0.60
N GLU A 112 -12.53 7.73 0.89
CA GLU A 112 -12.85 9.09 0.45
C GLU A 112 -12.82 9.23 -1.08
N ARG A 113 -11.87 8.60 -1.74
CA ARG A 113 -11.79 8.58 -3.20
C ARG A 113 -12.99 7.85 -3.82
N MET A 114 -13.38 6.70 -3.26
CA MET A 114 -14.61 6.00 -3.67
C MET A 114 -15.86 6.85 -3.43
N SER A 115 -15.96 7.55 -2.29
CA SER A 115 -17.07 8.47 -2.02
C SER A 115 -17.19 9.57 -3.08
N ARG A 116 -16.07 10.13 -3.56
CA ARG A 116 -16.06 11.09 -4.68
C ARG A 116 -16.55 10.47 -5.99
N SER A 117 -16.18 9.22 -6.28
CA SER A 117 -16.68 8.50 -7.46
C SER A 117 -18.20 8.31 -7.39
N TYR A 118 -18.76 7.96 -6.23
CA TYR A 118 -20.21 7.87 -6.03
C TYR A 118 -20.89 9.23 -6.18
N ALA A 119 -20.31 10.29 -5.63
CA ALA A 119 -20.82 11.65 -5.82
C ALA A 119 -20.81 12.10 -7.29
N SER A 120 -19.88 11.60 -8.10
CA SER A 120 -19.82 11.85 -9.55
C SER A 120 -20.78 10.97 -10.36
N GLY A 121 -21.57 10.10 -9.71
CA GLY A 121 -22.63 9.31 -10.32
C GLY A 121 -22.25 7.88 -10.68
N GLN A 122 -21.12 7.36 -10.20
CA GLN A 122 -20.79 5.94 -10.34
C GLN A 122 -21.70 5.09 -9.44
N ASP A 123 -21.88 3.83 -9.82
CA ASP A 123 -22.71 2.86 -9.09
C ASP A 123 -21.87 1.71 -8.53
N VAL A 124 -20.73 1.40 -9.14
CA VAL A 124 -19.77 0.38 -8.69
C VAL A 124 -18.36 0.93 -8.85
N VAL A 125 -17.55 0.77 -7.81
CA VAL A 125 -16.15 1.24 -7.80
C VAL A 125 -15.27 0.14 -7.19
N TRP A 126 -14.15 -0.16 -7.83
CA TRP A 126 -13.18 -1.13 -7.29
C TRP A 126 -11.75 -0.71 -7.59
N THR A 127 -10.82 -1.33 -6.88
CA THR A 127 -9.39 -1.07 -7.03
C THR A 127 -8.65 -2.34 -7.48
N ASN A 128 -7.35 -2.28 -7.55
CA ASN A 128 -6.51 -3.46 -7.56
C ASN A 128 -6.07 -3.80 -6.12
N PHE A 129 -5.39 -4.92 -5.95
CA PHE A 129 -4.89 -5.41 -4.68
C PHE A 129 -3.49 -5.99 -4.83
N ILE A 130 -2.83 -6.19 -3.70
CA ILE A 130 -1.61 -6.97 -3.57
C ILE A 130 -1.86 -8.12 -2.61
N THR A 131 -1.01 -9.13 -2.65
CA THR A 131 -0.97 -10.14 -1.59
C THR A 131 0.11 -9.79 -0.57
N ASP A 132 -0.01 -10.28 0.64
CA ASP A 132 1.02 -10.17 1.69
C ASP A 132 2.37 -10.83 1.30
N GLY A 133 2.36 -11.77 0.35
CA GLY A 133 3.55 -12.32 -0.30
C GLY A 133 4.09 -11.51 -1.49
N GLY A 134 3.57 -10.30 -1.73
CA GLY A 134 4.05 -9.39 -2.80
C GLY A 134 3.47 -9.66 -4.19
N GLY A 135 2.52 -10.59 -4.35
CA GLY A 135 1.84 -10.83 -5.61
C GLY A 135 0.92 -9.67 -5.99
N LEU A 136 0.85 -9.32 -7.28
CA LEU A 136 -0.06 -8.31 -7.80
C LEU A 136 -1.41 -8.93 -8.17
N GLY A 137 -2.49 -8.24 -7.81
CA GLY A 137 -3.85 -8.60 -8.23
C GLY A 137 -4.08 -8.38 -9.73
N GLY A 138 -4.98 -9.17 -10.29
CA GLY A 138 -5.35 -9.14 -11.71
C GLY A 138 -6.59 -8.30 -12.03
N ASN A 139 -7.01 -7.37 -11.16
CA ASN A 139 -8.16 -6.52 -11.42
C ASN A 139 -7.91 -5.54 -12.57
N GLY A 140 -8.98 -5.09 -13.22
CA GLY A 140 -8.88 -4.17 -14.33
C GLY A 140 -10.22 -3.52 -14.66
N ALA A 141 -10.19 -2.57 -15.60
CA ALA A 141 -11.40 -1.90 -16.08
C ALA A 141 -12.30 -2.88 -16.85
N LEU A 142 -13.59 -2.67 -16.72
CA LEU A 142 -14.61 -3.31 -17.54
C LEU A 142 -15.04 -2.36 -18.67
N ASP A 143 -15.24 -2.91 -19.87
CA ASP A 143 -15.88 -2.19 -20.99
C ASP A 143 -17.39 -2.06 -20.71
N PRO A 144 -17.93 -0.83 -20.59
CA PRO A 144 -19.34 -0.64 -20.32
C PRO A 144 -20.26 -1.08 -21.46
N ASN A 145 -19.73 -1.30 -22.66
CA ASN A 145 -20.49 -1.77 -23.82
C ASN A 145 -20.67 -3.30 -23.85
N LEU A 146 -19.92 -4.02 -23.03
CA LEU A 146 -19.95 -5.47 -22.93
C LEU A 146 -20.62 -5.93 -21.64
N SER A 147 -21.25 -7.12 -21.67
CA SER A 147 -21.72 -7.74 -20.43
C SER A 147 -20.55 -8.01 -19.46
N PRO A 148 -20.66 -7.65 -18.17
CA PRO A 148 -19.64 -7.97 -17.18
C PRO A 148 -19.29 -9.46 -17.13
N ARG A 149 -20.30 -10.31 -17.33
CA ARG A 149 -20.15 -11.78 -17.30
C ARG A 149 -19.30 -12.34 -18.45
N ARG A 150 -19.01 -11.54 -19.50
CA ARG A 150 -18.19 -11.95 -20.65
C ARG A 150 -16.77 -11.42 -20.63
N GLN A 151 -16.40 -10.69 -19.59
CA GLN A 151 -15.10 -10.01 -19.53
C GLN A 151 -14.09 -10.69 -18.57
N GLY A 152 -14.47 -11.84 -18.02
CA GLY A 152 -13.71 -12.51 -16.98
C GLY A 152 -13.85 -11.84 -15.60
N TRP A 153 -13.20 -12.40 -14.60
CA TRP A 153 -13.23 -11.87 -13.24
C TRP A 153 -12.17 -10.79 -13.06
N LYS A 154 -12.60 -9.53 -12.97
CA LYS A 154 -11.72 -8.34 -12.88
C LYS A 154 -12.07 -7.40 -11.73
N THR A 155 -12.99 -7.81 -10.85
CA THR A 155 -13.56 -6.96 -9.80
C THR A 155 -13.47 -7.63 -8.43
N SER A 156 -12.31 -8.23 -8.11
CA SER A 156 -12.08 -8.92 -6.84
C SER A 156 -11.96 -7.92 -5.68
N HIS A 157 -10.88 -7.92 -4.96
CA HIS A 157 -10.62 -6.98 -3.85
C HIS A 157 -10.05 -5.65 -4.38
N PHE A 158 -10.32 -4.51 -3.92
CA PHE A 158 -11.31 -4.03 -2.98
C PHE A 158 -12.55 -3.56 -3.76
N PHE A 159 -13.68 -4.15 -3.48
CA PHE A 159 -14.92 -3.96 -4.25
C PHE A 159 -15.94 -3.15 -3.46
N SER A 160 -16.58 -2.19 -4.11
CA SER A 160 -17.67 -1.42 -3.52
C SER A 160 -18.78 -1.14 -4.53
N PHE A 161 -19.99 -0.88 -4.03
CA PHE A 161 -21.16 -0.65 -4.87
C PHE A 161 -22.20 0.19 -4.15
N ARG A 162 -23.02 0.90 -4.90
CA ARG A 162 -24.14 1.67 -4.38
C ARG A 162 -25.13 0.74 -3.67
N ALA A 163 -25.40 1.03 -2.41
CA ALA A 163 -26.14 0.11 -1.52
C ALA A 163 -27.48 -0.36 -2.07
N SER A 164 -28.23 0.54 -2.73
CA SER A 164 -29.54 0.24 -3.32
C SER A 164 -29.53 -0.83 -4.43
N LEU A 165 -28.38 -1.15 -5.02
CA LEU A 165 -28.30 -2.22 -6.03
C LEU A 165 -28.50 -3.61 -5.41
N LEU A 166 -28.16 -3.78 -4.16
CA LEU A 166 -28.31 -5.06 -3.45
C LEU A 166 -29.80 -5.40 -3.18
N ASP A 167 -30.65 -4.39 -3.06
CA ASP A 167 -32.09 -4.58 -2.84
C ASP A 167 -32.76 -5.41 -3.94
N ASN A 168 -32.26 -5.29 -5.16
CA ASN A 168 -32.81 -5.96 -6.34
C ASN A 168 -32.25 -7.38 -6.57
N VAL A 169 -31.29 -7.84 -5.76
CA VAL A 169 -30.66 -9.15 -5.94
C VAL A 169 -31.49 -10.22 -5.21
N PRO A 170 -32.05 -11.22 -5.92
CA PRO A 170 -32.76 -12.34 -5.30
C PRO A 170 -31.82 -13.30 -4.57
N ALA A 171 -32.32 -14.00 -3.55
CA ALA A 171 -31.56 -14.99 -2.77
C ALA A 171 -30.85 -16.04 -3.65
N GLY A 172 -31.50 -16.47 -4.73
CA GLY A 172 -30.96 -17.47 -5.64
C GLY A 172 -29.64 -17.11 -6.31
N TYR A 173 -29.21 -15.80 -6.29
CA TYR A 173 -27.89 -15.39 -6.79
C TYR A 173 -26.77 -15.67 -5.78
N PHE A 174 -27.11 -15.89 -4.51
CA PHE A 174 -26.20 -16.27 -3.44
C PHE A 174 -26.17 -17.79 -3.19
N GLN A 175 -26.89 -18.55 -3.99
CA GLN A 175 -27.06 -20.00 -3.88
C GLN A 175 -26.63 -20.71 -5.15
N ASP A 176 -26.15 -21.94 -5.01
CA ASP A 176 -25.87 -22.85 -6.12
C ASP A 176 -27.18 -23.26 -6.84
N ASN A 177 -27.05 -24.07 -7.87
CA ASN A 177 -28.20 -24.54 -8.65
C ASN A 177 -29.12 -25.55 -7.88
N ASN A 178 -28.69 -26.02 -6.70
CA ASN A 178 -29.43 -26.86 -5.80
C ASN A 178 -30.09 -26.09 -4.64
N GLY A 179 -29.88 -24.76 -4.57
CA GLY A 179 -30.40 -23.90 -3.52
C GLY A 179 -29.55 -23.86 -2.25
N HIS A 180 -28.31 -24.41 -2.26
CA HIS A 180 -27.38 -24.27 -1.14
C HIS A 180 -26.61 -22.93 -1.25
N TRP A 181 -26.40 -22.28 -0.12
CA TRP A 181 -25.61 -21.05 -0.07
C TRP A 181 -24.18 -21.31 -0.54
N PHE A 182 -23.66 -20.41 -1.37
CA PHE A 182 -22.26 -20.48 -1.78
C PHE A 182 -21.31 -20.34 -0.56
N MET A 183 -20.43 -21.31 -0.41
CA MET A 183 -19.36 -21.30 0.58
C MET A 183 -18.00 -20.92 -0.02
N ALA A 184 -17.91 -20.91 -1.35
CA ALA A 184 -16.75 -20.50 -2.11
C ALA A 184 -17.16 -19.58 -3.27
N ALA A 185 -16.24 -18.82 -3.85
CA ALA A 185 -16.49 -17.82 -4.90
C ALA A 185 -17.59 -16.81 -4.52
N CYS A 186 -17.71 -16.51 -3.23
CA CYS A 186 -18.76 -15.63 -2.69
C CYS A 186 -18.64 -14.20 -3.23
N ASP A 187 -17.43 -13.74 -3.52
CA ASP A 187 -17.17 -12.41 -4.11
C ASP A 187 -17.78 -12.32 -5.51
N ILE A 188 -17.63 -13.39 -6.31
CA ILE A 188 -18.24 -13.49 -7.65
C ILE A 188 -19.77 -13.49 -7.53
N ALA A 189 -20.32 -14.27 -6.59
CA ALA A 189 -21.75 -14.38 -6.36
C ALA A 189 -22.38 -13.05 -5.91
N LEU A 190 -21.66 -12.23 -5.15
CA LEU A 190 -22.09 -10.90 -4.74
C LEU A 190 -21.93 -9.87 -5.90
N ALA A 191 -20.77 -9.84 -6.54
CA ALA A 191 -20.45 -8.76 -7.48
C ALA A 191 -21.17 -8.88 -8.82
N LEU A 192 -21.33 -10.08 -9.39
CA LEU A 192 -21.94 -10.24 -10.72
C LEU A 192 -23.37 -9.69 -10.80
N PRO A 193 -24.31 -10.02 -9.90
CA PRO A 193 -25.65 -9.46 -9.97
C PRO A 193 -25.71 -7.94 -9.72
N ILE A 194 -24.74 -7.38 -8.99
CA ILE A 194 -24.60 -5.94 -8.83
C ILE A 194 -24.14 -5.31 -10.16
N LEU A 195 -23.08 -5.86 -10.78
CA LEU A 195 -22.53 -5.37 -12.05
C LEU A 195 -23.53 -5.50 -13.21
N ASP A 196 -24.38 -6.51 -13.23
CA ASP A 196 -25.40 -6.66 -14.27
C ASP A 196 -26.34 -5.45 -14.35
N GLN A 197 -26.66 -4.85 -13.20
CA GLN A 197 -27.71 -3.82 -13.05
C GLN A 197 -27.28 -2.43 -13.53
N THR A 198 -26.00 -2.21 -13.84
CA THR A 198 -25.48 -0.90 -14.19
C THR A 198 -24.41 -0.98 -15.28
N ARG A 199 -24.08 0.19 -15.86
CA ARG A 199 -22.91 0.41 -16.71
C ARG A 199 -22.08 1.59 -16.20
N ARG A 200 -22.39 2.07 -14.98
CA ARG A 200 -21.70 3.17 -14.31
C ARG A 200 -20.75 2.60 -13.30
N TYR A 201 -19.60 2.14 -13.78
CA TYR A 201 -18.57 1.60 -12.93
C TYR A 201 -17.21 2.21 -13.22
N GLU A 202 -16.40 2.29 -12.21
CA GLU A 202 -15.06 2.85 -12.25
C GLU A 202 -14.05 1.88 -11.63
N PHE A 203 -13.03 1.58 -12.40
CA PHE A 203 -11.83 0.95 -11.88
C PHE A 203 -10.83 2.03 -11.50
N ILE A 204 -10.44 2.08 -10.25
CA ILE A 204 -9.36 2.93 -9.76
C ILE A 204 -8.07 2.10 -9.82
N PRO A 205 -7.12 2.40 -10.73
CA PRO A 205 -5.94 1.56 -10.98
C PRO A 205 -4.86 1.74 -9.91
N VAL A 206 -5.22 1.48 -8.64
CA VAL A 206 -4.31 1.53 -7.49
C VAL A 206 -4.45 0.26 -6.67
N ASN A 207 -3.37 -0.17 -6.03
CA ASN A 207 -3.41 -1.26 -5.07
C ASN A 207 -3.79 -0.67 -3.70
N ALA A 208 -5.08 -0.69 -3.37
CA ALA A 208 -5.59 -0.12 -2.12
C ALA A 208 -5.83 -1.18 -1.03
N HIS A 209 -5.72 -2.45 -1.37
CA HIS A 209 -6.06 -3.59 -0.54
C HIS A 209 -4.88 -4.57 -0.50
N CYS A 210 -4.57 -5.07 0.69
CA CYS A 210 -3.65 -6.18 0.89
C CYS A 210 -4.47 -7.43 1.23
N TYR A 211 -4.42 -8.40 0.33
CA TYR A 211 -5.04 -9.71 0.52
C TYR A 211 -4.09 -10.62 1.30
N THR A 212 -4.55 -11.15 2.43
CA THR A 212 -3.75 -12.00 3.33
C THR A 212 -3.70 -13.44 2.80
N ALA A 213 -2.92 -13.64 1.75
CA ALA A 213 -2.73 -14.95 1.12
C ALA A 213 -2.01 -15.95 2.04
N SER A 214 -1.22 -15.47 3.02
CA SER A 214 -0.54 -16.31 4.01
C SER A 214 -1.47 -16.93 5.07
N ASN A 215 -2.73 -16.45 5.18
CA ASN A 215 -3.69 -17.05 6.09
C ASN A 215 -3.92 -18.53 5.75
N PRO A 216 -3.57 -19.49 6.63
CA PRO A 216 -3.70 -20.92 6.35
C PRO A 216 -5.15 -21.36 6.13
N TYR A 217 -6.11 -20.59 6.62
CA TYR A 217 -7.57 -20.82 6.41
C TYR A 217 -8.11 -20.13 5.18
N SER A 218 -7.30 -19.32 4.48
CA SER A 218 -7.67 -18.74 3.19
C SER A 218 -7.88 -19.84 2.16
N HIS A 219 -8.93 -19.72 1.36
CA HIS A 219 -9.17 -20.62 0.22
C HIS A 219 -8.02 -20.67 -0.80
N HIS A 220 -7.07 -19.75 -0.70
CA HIS A 220 -5.87 -19.69 -1.54
C HIS A 220 -4.76 -20.62 -1.05
N ASN A 221 -4.68 -20.90 0.27
CA ASN A 221 -3.58 -21.61 0.93
C ASN A 221 -3.88 -23.05 1.32
N LEU A 222 -4.82 -23.67 0.62
CA LEU A 222 -5.17 -25.03 0.93
C LEU A 222 -4.04 -25.98 0.61
N ASP A 223 -3.76 -26.89 1.58
CA ASP A 223 -2.84 -28.01 1.47
C ASP A 223 -2.82 -28.57 0.05
N PRO A 224 -1.64 -28.84 -0.55
CA PRO A 224 -1.52 -29.48 -1.86
C PRO A 224 -2.38 -30.72 -2.05
N GLN A 225 -2.69 -31.47 -0.97
CA GLN A 225 -3.60 -32.62 -1.00
C GLN A 225 -5.09 -32.22 -1.05
N SER A 226 -5.44 -31.05 -0.52
CA SER A 226 -6.81 -30.50 -0.59
C SER A 226 -7.03 -29.53 -1.76
N ARG A 227 -5.98 -29.10 -2.43
CA ARG A 227 -6.04 -28.20 -3.61
C ARG A 227 -7.01 -28.69 -4.69
N GLY A 228 -7.12 -30.01 -4.90
CA GLY A 228 -8.05 -30.58 -5.86
C GLY A 228 -9.53 -30.37 -5.49
N LEU A 229 -9.89 -30.52 -4.22
CA LEU A 229 -11.27 -30.44 -3.77
C LEU A 229 -11.76 -28.98 -3.64
N ASN A 230 -10.94 -28.09 -3.11
CA ASN A 230 -11.34 -26.70 -2.92
C ASN A 230 -11.21 -25.86 -4.20
N SER A 231 -10.20 -26.08 -5.04
CA SER A 231 -10.15 -25.45 -6.36
C SER A 231 -11.33 -25.93 -7.22
N THR A 232 -11.74 -27.21 -7.12
CA THR A 232 -12.92 -27.73 -7.81
C THR A 232 -14.21 -27.14 -7.23
N SER A 233 -14.34 -26.98 -5.92
CA SER A 233 -15.49 -26.32 -5.28
C SER A 233 -15.56 -24.84 -5.66
N GLN A 234 -14.45 -24.13 -5.61
CA GLN A 234 -14.38 -22.73 -6.01
C GLN A 234 -14.69 -22.54 -7.50
N GLN A 235 -14.17 -23.40 -8.37
CA GLN A 235 -14.46 -23.37 -9.80
C GLN A 235 -15.92 -23.67 -10.11
N ARG A 236 -16.52 -24.68 -9.45
CA ARG A 236 -17.96 -25.00 -9.60
C ARG A 236 -18.83 -23.84 -9.14
N SER A 237 -18.57 -23.31 -7.94
CA SER A 237 -19.31 -22.16 -7.42
C SER A 237 -19.20 -20.94 -8.34
N ALA A 238 -17.99 -20.66 -8.88
CA ALA A 238 -17.80 -19.61 -9.86
C ALA A 238 -18.59 -19.88 -11.15
N GLN A 239 -18.56 -21.10 -11.70
CA GLN A 239 -19.33 -21.47 -12.88
C GLN A 239 -20.82 -21.31 -12.65
N ASP A 240 -21.33 -21.76 -11.49
CA ASP A 240 -22.74 -21.57 -11.12
C ASP A 240 -23.11 -20.11 -11.02
N ALA A 241 -22.27 -19.28 -10.38
CA ALA A 241 -22.51 -17.85 -10.29
C ALA A 241 -22.51 -17.15 -11.67
N PHE A 242 -21.58 -17.51 -12.56
CA PHE A 242 -21.53 -17.00 -13.93
C PHE A 242 -22.69 -17.48 -14.81
N SER A 243 -23.22 -18.67 -14.55
CA SER A 243 -24.34 -19.26 -15.33
C SER A 243 -25.71 -18.64 -15.00
N LYS A 244 -25.85 -17.95 -13.86
CA LYS A 244 -27.09 -17.25 -13.50
C LYS A 244 -27.46 -16.23 -14.59
N PRO A 245 -28.75 -16.07 -14.93
CA PRO A 245 -29.17 -15.06 -15.89
C PRO A 245 -28.76 -13.66 -15.41
N PRO A 246 -28.33 -12.75 -16.30
CA PRO A 246 -28.00 -11.40 -15.88
C PRO A 246 -29.26 -10.66 -15.38
N LEU A 247 -29.10 -9.87 -14.32
CA LEU A 247 -30.17 -9.00 -13.85
C LEU A 247 -30.37 -7.83 -14.85
N PRO A 248 -31.60 -7.33 -14.97
CA PRO A 248 -31.87 -6.19 -15.86
C PRO A 248 -31.17 -4.91 -15.38
N LEU A 249 -30.83 -4.05 -16.30
CA LEU A 249 -30.32 -2.71 -15.99
C LEU A 249 -31.37 -1.91 -15.22
N THR A 250 -31.04 -1.47 -14.01
CA THR A 250 -31.90 -0.63 -13.17
C THR A 250 -31.72 0.85 -13.46
N ARG A 251 -30.57 1.22 -14.03
CA ARG A 251 -30.26 2.59 -14.47
C ARG A 251 -29.75 2.56 -15.90
N PRO A 252 -30.35 3.33 -16.83
CA PRO A 252 -29.83 3.45 -18.18
C PRO A 252 -28.41 4.03 -18.14
N ALA A 253 -27.57 3.61 -19.08
CA ALA A 253 -26.29 4.26 -19.31
C ALA A 253 -26.52 5.76 -19.46
N GLN A 254 -25.71 6.60 -18.83
CA GLN A 254 -25.78 8.03 -19.09
C GLN A 254 -25.47 8.22 -20.57
N SER A 255 -26.34 8.96 -21.26
CA SER A 255 -26.03 9.54 -22.57
C SER A 255 -24.64 10.19 -22.43
N THR A 256 -23.73 9.83 -23.32
CA THR A 256 -22.40 10.41 -23.40
C THR A 256 -22.51 11.89 -23.81
N ALA A 257 -22.92 12.74 -22.86
CA ALA A 257 -22.49 14.12 -22.92
C ALA A 257 -20.96 14.10 -22.83
N PRO A 258 -20.23 14.86 -23.64
CA PRO A 258 -18.78 14.84 -23.61
C PRO A 258 -18.35 15.16 -22.18
N ARG A 259 -17.85 14.15 -21.49
CA ARG A 259 -17.08 14.37 -20.26
C ARG A 259 -16.01 15.37 -20.65
N VAL A 260 -15.96 16.50 -19.96
CA VAL A 260 -14.70 17.22 -19.84
C VAL A 260 -13.77 16.16 -19.23
N ALA A 261 -12.94 15.60 -20.08
CA ALA A 261 -11.98 14.59 -19.67
C ALA A 261 -11.16 15.23 -18.56
N ALA A 262 -11.22 14.67 -17.37
CA ALA A 262 -10.07 14.77 -16.49
C ALA A 262 -8.88 14.43 -17.40
N PRO A 263 -7.81 15.24 -17.42
CA PRO A 263 -6.74 15.09 -18.39
C PRO A 263 -6.36 13.61 -18.40
N ALA A 264 -6.49 13.00 -19.56
CA ALA A 264 -6.13 11.62 -19.76
C ALA A 264 -4.67 11.51 -19.34
N PHE A 265 -4.42 10.72 -18.31
CA PHE A 265 -3.10 10.32 -17.96
C PHE A 265 -2.64 9.40 -19.11
N THR A 266 -2.18 10.02 -20.19
CA THR A 266 -1.48 9.31 -21.25
C THR A 266 -0.19 8.85 -20.62
N GLY A 267 -0.13 7.54 -20.38
CA GLY A 267 0.93 6.89 -19.61
C GLY A 267 2.32 7.24 -20.14
N ASN A 268 2.94 8.16 -19.46
CA ASN A 268 4.34 8.43 -19.55
C ASN A 268 5.04 7.80 -18.33
N ARG A 269 6.26 7.36 -18.56
CA ARG A 269 7.06 6.60 -17.60
C ARG A 269 7.12 7.29 -16.22
N PRO A 270 7.36 6.57 -15.12
CA PRO A 270 7.46 7.13 -13.76
C PRO A 270 8.38 8.37 -13.61
N SER A 271 9.35 8.54 -14.52
CA SER A 271 10.21 9.71 -14.61
C SER A 271 9.46 11.02 -14.91
N ASP A 272 8.39 10.96 -15.70
CA ASP A 272 7.70 12.16 -16.16
C ASP A 272 6.69 12.66 -15.11
N VAL A 273 6.23 11.76 -14.25
CA VAL A 273 5.35 12.09 -13.12
C VAL A 273 6.12 12.91 -12.08
N VAL A 274 7.38 12.59 -11.82
CA VAL A 274 8.20 13.33 -10.85
C VAL A 274 8.56 14.73 -11.38
N SER A 275 8.88 14.85 -12.66
CA SER A 275 9.16 16.15 -13.27
C SER A 275 7.93 17.05 -13.40
N ALA A 276 6.76 16.48 -13.75
CA ALA A 276 5.52 17.25 -13.88
C ALA A 276 5.01 17.73 -12.52
N ALA A 277 5.25 16.98 -11.47
CA ALA A 277 4.76 17.29 -10.15
C ALA A 277 5.59 18.35 -9.40
N VAL A 278 6.86 18.58 -9.79
CA VAL A 278 7.66 19.72 -9.26
C VAL A 278 7.03 21.07 -9.65
N THR A 279 6.16 21.09 -10.66
CA THR A 279 5.60 22.34 -11.18
C THR A 279 4.20 22.66 -10.64
N VAL A 280 3.47 21.73 -9.99
CA VAL A 280 2.06 21.93 -9.63
C VAL A 280 1.71 21.29 -8.28
N GLY A 281 1.54 22.10 -7.25
CA GLY A 281 0.76 21.69 -6.10
C GLY A 281 1.42 21.78 -4.74
N SER A 282 0.61 21.93 -3.72
CA SER A 282 1.01 21.94 -2.30
C SER A 282 1.63 20.61 -1.88
N ALA A 283 2.43 20.63 -0.81
CA ALA A 283 3.05 19.44 -0.22
C ALA A 283 2.04 18.29 0.06
N ASP A 284 0.79 18.63 0.34
CA ASP A 284 -0.30 17.68 0.63
C ASP A 284 -0.76 16.90 -0.62
N ALA A 285 -0.82 17.57 -1.78
CA ALA A 285 -1.15 16.91 -3.04
C ALA A 285 -0.06 15.91 -3.46
N TRP A 286 1.17 16.22 -3.14
CA TRP A 286 2.33 15.37 -3.36
C TRP A 286 2.33 14.12 -2.47
N GLN A 287 2.04 14.28 -1.19
CA GLN A 287 1.94 13.15 -0.27
C GLN A 287 0.82 12.19 -0.69
N ALA A 288 -0.31 12.72 -1.17
CA ALA A 288 -1.40 11.91 -1.69
C ALA A 288 -0.97 11.12 -2.94
N THR A 289 -0.35 11.79 -3.92
CA THR A 289 0.11 11.15 -5.17
C THR A 289 1.23 10.13 -4.90
N ALA A 290 2.14 10.43 -3.99
CA ALA A 290 3.22 9.52 -3.63
C ALA A 290 2.72 8.32 -2.85
N SER A 291 1.75 8.49 -1.96
CA SER A 291 1.07 7.38 -1.30
C SER A 291 0.35 6.49 -2.32
N GLU A 292 -0.27 7.08 -3.34
CA GLU A 292 -0.91 6.35 -4.43
C GLU A 292 0.11 5.53 -5.25
N ILE A 293 1.27 6.09 -5.56
CA ILE A 293 2.34 5.42 -6.29
C ILE A 293 2.98 4.30 -5.47
N LEU A 294 3.18 4.51 -4.18
CA LEU A 294 3.77 3.55 -3.26
C LEU A 294 2.90 2.33 -3.05
N VAL A 295 1.62 2.58 -2.79
CA VAL A 295 0.64 1.52 -2.61
C VAL A 295 0.43 0.74 -3.92
N ALA A 296 0.61 1.39 -5.07
CA ALA A 296 0.48 0.76 -6.39
C ALA A 296 1.55 -0.30 -6.70
N GLY A 297 2.67 -0.35 -5.97
CA GLY A 297 3.78 -1.18 -6.42
C GLY A 297 4.50 -2.04 -5.39
N TYR A 298 4.38 -1.79 -4.05
CA TYR A 298 5.38 -2.37 -3.15
C TYR A 298 4.91 -2.63 -1.71
N PRO A 299 4.43 -3.83 -1.37
CA PRO A 299 4.07 -4.20 0.02
C PRO A 299 5.24 -4.07 0.99
N THR A 300 6.45 -4.45 0.56
CA THR A 300 7.70 -4.29 1.33
C THR A 300 7.99 -2.85 1.77
N LEU A 301 7.36 -1.85 1.15
CA LEU A 301 7.49 -0.46 1.55
C LEU A 301 6.71 -0.12 2.82
N LEU A 302 5.56 -0.77 3.04
CA LEU A 302 4.82 -0.61 4.28
C LEU A 302 5.58 -1.25 5.44
N ASP A 303 6.18 -2.43 5.21
CA ASP A 303 7.01 -3.10 6.21
C ASP A 303 8.25 -2.27 6.52
N ALA A 304 8.90 -1.69 5.51
CA ALA A 304 10.01 -0.77 5.69
C ALA A 304 9.59 0.50 6.46
N GLN A 305 8.41 1.03 6.20
CA GLN A 305 7.88 2.18 6.91
C GLN A 305 7.53 1.84 8.37
N CYS A 306 6.99 0.65 8.62
CA CYS A 306 6.70 0.16 9.97
C CYS A 306 7.97 -0.19 10.76
N ALA A 307 8.98 -0.76 10.09
CA ALA A 307 10.28 -1.08 10.70
C ALA A 307 11.06 0.17 11.11
N ALA A 308 10.82 1.31 10.47
CA ALA A 308 11.49 2.58 10.78
C ALA A 308 11.11 3.20 12.14
N GLY A 309 10.11 2.68 12.86
CA GLY A 309 9.79 3.07 14.22
C GLY A 309 8.98 4.37 14.37
N ARG A 310 9.25 5.17 15.45
CA ARG A 310 8.42 6.34 15.83
C ARG A 310 8.41 7.48 14.81
N ASP A 311 9.48 7.59 13.99
CA ASP A 311 9.57 8.59 12.91
C ASP A 311 9.75 7.87 11.55
N PRO A 312 8.69 7.24 11.03
CA PRO A 312 8.77 6.51 9.77
C PRO A 312 9.11 7.47 8.62
N PHE A 313 9.83 6.98 7.63
CA PHE A 313 9.91 7.68 6.36
C PHE A 313 8.52 7.91 5.79
N THR A 314 8.33 9.09 5.21
CA THR A 314 7.10 9.31 4.45
C THR A 314 7.05 8.34 3.26
N PRO A 315 5.88 7.97 2.78
CA PRO A 315 5.73 7.12 1.61
C PRO A 315 6.59 7.58 0.42
N ILE A 316 6.70 8.85 0.17
CA ILE A 316 7.52 9.36 -0.95
C ILE A 316 9.01 9.14 -0.74
N GLN A 317 9.49 9.23 0.51
CA GLN A 317 10.89 8.97 0.82
C GLN A 317 11.26 7.52 0.57
N VAL A 318 10.40 6.58 1.02
CA VAL A 318 10.61 5.15 0.80
C VAL A 318 10.56 4.80 -0.69
N TRP A 319 9.63 5.39 -1.45
CA TRP A 319 9.56 5.23 -2.90
C TRP A 319 10.81 5.78 -3.60
N ALA A 320 11.29 6.96 -3.19
CA ALA A 320 12.50 7.55 -3.75
C ALA A 320 13.73 6.67 -3.49
N LEU A 321 13.86 6.10 -2.28
CA LEU A 321 14.93 5.17 -1.93
C LEU A 321 14.87 3.90 -2.80
N ARG A 322 13.69 3.31 -2.97
CA ARG A 322 13.54 2.13 -3.83
C ARG A 322 13.89 2.43 -5.29
N ARG A 323 13.38 3.52 -5.82
CA ARG A 323 13.69 3.94 -7.19
C ARG A 323 15.18 4.22 -7.36
N ALA A 324 15.80 4.84 -6.37
CA ALA A 324 17.22 5.11 -6.35
C ALA A 324 18.04 3.82 -6.30
N ALA A 325 17.60 2.82 -5.53
CA ALA A 325 18.25 1.51 -5.43
C ALA A 325 18.11 0.70 -6.73
N PHE A 326 16.90 0.46 -7.20
CA PHE A 326 16.60 -0.51 -8.27
C PHE A 326 16.30 0.11 -9.63
N GLY A 327 16.35 1.43 -9.75
CA GLY A 327 16.04 2.12 -11.01
C GLY A 327 17.07 1.94 -12.13
N ARG A 328 18.26 1.44 -11.83
CA ARG A 328 19.37 1.31 -12.77
C ARG A 328 20.00 -0.07 -12.83
N THR A 329 19.89 -0.86 -11.78
CA THR A 329 20.48 -2.18 -11.65
C THR A 329 19.54 -3.09 -10.86
N ASP A 330 19.56 -4.38 -11.20
CA ASP A 330 18.82 -5.42 -10.46
C ASP A 330 19.61 -5.89 -9.22
N ARG A 331 20.89 -5.47 -9.07
CA ARG A 331 21.81 -5.86 -8.01
C ARG A 331 22.49 -4.65 -7.41
N PRO A 332 21.74 -3.75 -6.76
CA PRO A 332 22.33 -2.52 -6.22
C PRO A 332 23.25 -2.82 -5.05
N ASN A 333 24.39 -2.12 -5.02
CA ASN A 333 25.25 -2.00 -3.85
C ASN A 333 24.93 -0.70 -3.13
N ILE A 334 24.50 -0.78 -1.89
CA ILE A 334 23.94 0.33 -1.13
C ILE A 334 24.82 0.62 0.07
N LEU A 335 25.14 1.91 0.31
CA LEU A 335 25.78 2.39 1.52
C LEU A 335 24.76 3.19 2.34
N HIS A 336 24.71 2.88 3.63
CA HIS A 336 23.92 3.62 4.62
C HIS A 336 24.82 4.24 5.67
N ILE A 337 24.57 5.51 6.02
CA ILE A 337 25.22 6.26 7.09
C ILE A 337 24.14 6.97 7.90
N GLY A 338 24.13 6.77 9.21
CA GLY A 338 23.30 7.57 10.10
C GLY A 338 22.24 6.82 10.89
N ALA A 339 21.00 7.32 10.89
CA ALA A 339 19.95 6.85 11.79
C ALA A 339 19.50 5.40 11.50
N PRO A 340 19.27 4.55 12.53
CA PRO A 340 18.87 3.15 12.36
C PRO A 340 17.59 2.95 11.52
N ARG A 341 16.66 3.91 11.53
CA ARG A 341 15.39 3.82 10.80
C ARG A 341 15.59 3.68 9.29
N SER A 342 16.53 4.43 8.71
CA SER A 342 16.82 4.35 7.28
C SER A 342 17.52 3.05 6.92
N ALA A 343 18.37 2.51 7.80
CA ALA A 343 18.98 1.21 7.63
C ALA A 343 17.91 0.10 7.60
N LEU A 344 16.97 0.13 8.54
CA LEU A 344 15.86 -0.84 8.59
C LEU A 344 14.95 -0.76 7.37
N ALA A 345 14.64 0.47 6.93
CA ALA A 345 13.85 0.68 5.72
C ALA A 345 14.57 0.11 4.49
N LEU A 346 15.87 0.35 4.34
CA LEU A 346 16.66 -0.21 3.24
C LEU A 346 16.77 -1.73 3.31
N ALA A 347 17.01 -2.29 4.50
CA ALA A 347 17.04 -3.74 4.70
C ALA A 347 15.73 -4.41 4.28
N SER A 348 14.59 -3.82 4.66
CA SER A 348 13.27 -4.30 4.22
C SER A 348 13.08 -4.17 2.71
N LEU A 349 13.60 -3.09 2.10
CA LEU A 349 13.50 -2.88 0.65
C LEU A 349 14.28 -3.90 -0.18
N ILE A 350 15.40 -4.40 0.36
CA ILE A 350 16.26 -5.38 -0.33
C ILE A 350 15.97 -6.82 0.08
N SER A 351 15.11 -7.04 1.06
CA SER A 351 14.77 -8.38 1.54
C SER A 351 14.23 -9.25 0.40
N GLY A 352 14.84 -10.42 0.20
CA GLY A 352 14.53 -11.32 -0.91
C GLY A 352 14.96 -10.83 -2.30
N GLN A 353 15.80 -9.77 -2.37
CA GLN A 353 16.40 -9.27 -3.61
C GLN A 353 17.91 -9.59 -3.63
N ASP A 354 18.49 -9.67 -4.83
CA ASP A 354 19.94 -9.81 -5.00
C ASP A 354 20.62 -8.42 -4.89
N ALA A 355 20.71 -7.91 -3.65
CA ALA A 355 21.23 -6.58 -3.36
C ALA A 355 22.12 -6.62 -2.11
N GLY A 356 23.09 -5.71 -2.02
CA GLY A 356 23.96 -5.53 -0.87
C GLY A 356 23.68 -4.23 -0.12
N LEU A 357 23.52 -4.28 1.20
CA LEU A 357 23.42 -3.12 2.07
C LEU A 357 24.61 -3.09 3.05
N ASN A 358 25.37 -2.02 3.00
CA ASN A 358 26.49 -1.77 3.88
C ASN A 358 26.12 -0.63 4.84
N CYS A 359 26.08 -0.90 6.14
CA CYS A 359 25.74 0.08 7.17
C CYS A 359 27.01 0.52 7.90
N LEU A 360 27.37 1.81 7.82
CA LEU A 360 28.44 2.38 8.62
C LEU A 360 27.94 2.79 10.00
N CYS A 361 28.57 2.26 11.03
CA CYS A 361 28.32 2.57 12.43
C CYS A 361 29.59 3.11 13.10
N ILE A 362 29.46 4.14 13.92
CA ILE A 362 30.61 4.82 14.56
C ILE A 362 30.89 4.37 15.99
N THR A 363 30.04 3.51 16.56
CA THR A 363 30.27 2.96 17.90
C THR A 363 29.86 1.49 17.95
N PRO A 364 30.54 0.67 18.80
CA PRO A 364 30.14 -0.71 19.02
C PRO A 364 28.69 -0.86 19.51
N GLU A 365 28.17 0.13 20.25
CA GLU A 365 26.79 0.15 20.71
C GLU A 365 25.80 0.29 19.55
N GLN A 366 26.10 1.14 18.57
CA GLN A 366 25.30 1.27 17.34
C GLN A 366 25.33 -0.02 16.51
N VAL A 367 26.47 -0.70 16.42
CA VAL A 367 26.60 -2.00 15.76
C VAL A 367 25.66 -3.00 16.42
N GLY A 368 25.75 -3.16 17.76
CA GLY A 368 24.92 -4.10 18.50
C GLY A 368 23.43 -3.81 18.44
N ASP A 369 23.02 -2.53 18.51
CA ASP A 369 21.61 -2.14 18.38
C ASP A 369 21.07 -2.45 16.97
N LEU A 370 21.85 -2.16 15.94
CA LEU A 370 21.44 -2.38 14.55
C LEU A 370 21.38 -3.88 14.21
N GLU A 371 22.37 -4.67 14.66
CA GLU A 371 22.35 -6.13 14.54
C GLU A 371 21.13 -6.74 15.21
N ALA A 372 20.85 -6.36 16.46
CA ALA A 372 19.69 -6.86 17.19
C ALA A 372 18.36 -6.55 16.46
N ARG A 373 18.24 -5.38 15.87
CA ARG A 373 17.05 -4.98 15.08
C ARG A 373 16.92 -5.78 13.78
N PHE A 374 18.01 -6.00 13.05
CA PHE A 374 17.99 -6.81 11.83
C PHE A 374 17.66 -8.27 12.13
N ILE A 375 18.24 -8.85 13.20
CA ILE A 375 17.94 -10.22 13.63
C ILE A 375 16.45 -10.33 14.02
N THR A 376 15.94 -9.40 14.83
CA THR A 376 14.54 -9.39 15.26
C THR A 376 13.56 -9.24 14.08
N GLY A 377 13.96 -8.47 13.07
CA GLY A 377 13.19 -8.28 11.84
C GLY A 377 13.37 -9.37 10.78
N GLY A 378 14.27 -10.35 10.99
CA GLY A 378 14.59 -11.34 9.97
C GLY A 378 15.26 -10.77 8.72
N LEU A 379 15.99 -9.66 8.85
CA LEU A 379 16.50 -8.84 7.74
C LEU A 379 18.02 -8.95 7.53
N MET A 380 18.66 -10.07 7.90
CA MET A 380 20.14 -10.19 7.84
C MET A 380 20.71 -10.55 6.46
N GLU A 381 19.89 -10.96 5.53
CA GLU A 381 20.35 -11.39 4.21
C GLU A 381 20.86 -10.19 3.39
N GLY A 382 22.07 -10.29 2.85
CA GLY A 382 22.68 -9.25 2.02
C GLY A 382 23.15 -8.01 2.80
N ILE A 383 23.23 -8.06 4.15
CA ILE A 383 23.59 -6.92 4.98
C ILE A 383 25.01 -7.09 5.57
N SER A 384 25.79 -6.02 5.49
CA SER A 384 27.09 -5.87 6.17
C SER A 384 27.04 -4.66 7.09
N ILE A 385 27.46 -4.84 8.34
CA ILE A 385 27.62 -3.73 9.28
C ILE A 385 29.12 -3.47 9.42
N ILE A 386 29.53 -2.25 9.15
CA ILE A 386 30.93 -1.82 9.15
C ILE A 386 31.11 -0.84 10.32
N GLU A 387 31.90 -1.23 11.30
CA GLU A 387 32.33 -0.33 12.35
C GLU A 387 33.41 0.61 11.81
N THR A 388 33.26 1.89 12.04
CA THR A 388 34.23 2.92 11.62
C THR A 388 34.39 3.97 12.72
N GLU A 389 35.47 4.75 12.65
CA GLU A 389 35.67 5.91 13.50
C GLU A 389 35.10 7.17 12.82
N THR A 390 34.95 8.24 13.60
CA THR A 390 34.69 9.56 13.03
C THR A 390 36.02 10.24 12.72
N ALA A 391 36.07 10.95 11.60
CA ALA A 391 37.17 11.77 11.21
C ALA A 391 36.73 13.24 11.04
N ASN A 392 37.63 14.15 11.26
CA ASN A 392 37.40 15.54 10.87
C ASN A 392 37.64 15.68 9.36
N VAL A 393 36.56 15.77 8.61
CA VAL A 393 36.58 15.88 7.14
C VAL A 393 36.44 17.34 6.79
N SER A 394 37.30 17.81 5.86
CA SER A 394 37.30 19.19 5.39
C SER A 394 37.12 19.22 3.88
N PHE A 395 36.25 20.08 3.42
CA PHE A 395 36.09 20.36 2.00
C PHE A 395 35.81 21.85 1.80
N GLU A 396 36.75 22.52 1.04
CA GLU A 396 36.78 23.97 0.92
C GLU A 396 36.86 24.66 2.31
N ASP A 397 35.87 25.51 2.63
CA ASP A 397 35.76 26.25 3.88
C ASP A 397 34.91 25.54 4.96
N VAL A 398 34.41 24.33 4.66
CA VAL A 398 33.62 23.51 5.62
C VAL A 398 34.51 22.42 6.20
N SER A 399 34.47 22.31 7.52
CA SER A 399 35.09 21.22 8.27
C SER A 399 34.14 20.73 9.35
N ALA A 400 33.86 19.44 9.36
CA ALA A 400 32.97 18.82 10.33
C ALA A 400 33.33 17.35 10.58
N ILE A 401 32.79 16.80 11.65
CA ILE A 401 32.90 15.38 11.97
C ILE A 401 32.02 14.58 11.01
N PHE A 402 32.63 13.59 10.33
CA PHE A 402 31.94 12.65 9.44
C PHE A 402 32.52 11.25 9.64
N PRO A 403 31.80 10.16 9.34
CA PRO A 403 32.38 8.81 9.38
C PRO A 403 33.63 8.71 8.49
N ASP A 404 34.64 7.98 8.97
CA ASP A 404 35.85 7.76 8.18
C ASP A 404 35.59 6.79 7.02
N THR A 405 35.23 7.32 5.87
CA THR A 405 34.92 6.55 4.66
C THR A 405 36.14 5.89 4.02
N ARG A 406 37.37 6.24 4.43
CA ARG A 406 38.62 5.60 3.91
C ARG A 406 38.70 4.12 4.24
N GLN A 407 37.98 3.67 5.27
CA GLN A 407 37.90 2.25 5.65
C GLN A 407 37.08 1.40 4.65
N ILE A 408 36.26 2.02 3.81
CA ILE A 408 35.47 1.31 2.79
C ILE A 408 36.36 0.82 1.63
N GLY A 409 37.49 1.51 1.36
CA GLY A 409 38.32 1.29 0.18
C GLY A 409 37.79 2.02 -1.06
N GLU A 410 38.70 2.63 -1.84
CA GLU A 410 38.32 3.39 -3.03
C GLU A 410 37.78 2.53 -4.18
N GLU A 411 38.05 1.22 -4.17
CA GLU A 411 37.59 0.24 -5.16
C GLU A 411 36.10 -0.09 -5.00
N VAL A 412 35.54 0.07 -3.79
CA VAL A 412 34.13 -0.21 -3.54
C VAL A 412 33.28 0.92 -4.03
N LYS A 413 32.33 0.61 -4.93
CA LYS A 413 31.43 1.58 -5.53
C LYS A 413 29.98 1.27 -5.14
N PHE A 414 29.22 2.32 -4.87
CA PHE A 414 27.82 2.24 -4.49
C PHE A 414 26.92 2.87 -5.55
N ASP A 415 25.84 2.17 -5.85
CA ASP A 415 24.78 2.63 -6.75
C ASP A 415 23.82 3.59 -6.02
N LEU A 416 23.61 3.34 -4.72
CA LEU A 416 22.85 4.19 -3.82
C LEU A 416 23.64 4.45 -2.54
N VAL A 417 23.70 5.72 -2.13
CA VAL A 417 24.17 6.13 -0.81
C VAL A 417 23.04 6.83 -0.08
N VAL A 418 22.76 6.42 1.16
CA VAL A 418 21.78 7.06 2.03
C VAL A 418 22.47 7.62 3.26
N VAL A 419 22.40 8.93 3.41
CA VAL A 419 22.93 9.66 4.58
C VAL A 419 21.76 10.23 5.36
N ASP A 420 21.43 9.63 6.49
CA ASP A 420 20.35 10.05 7.36
C ASP A 420 20.89 10.61 8.67
N LEU A 421 20.98 11.92 8.72
CA LEU A 421 21.48 12.66 9.88
C LEU A 421 20.36 13.15 10.81
N GLN A 422 19.11 12.82 10.51
CA GLN A 422 17.98 13.16 11.39
C GLN A 422 18.09 12.40 12.70
N ASN A 423 17.90 13.11 13.81
CA ASN A 423 18.02 12.54 15.16
C ASN A 423 19.37 11.86 15.46
N THR A 424 20.44 12.33 14.85
CA THR A 424 21.81 11.94 15.12
C THR A 424 22.57 13.05 15.87
N SER A 425 23.74 12.72 16.41
CA SER A 425 24.64 13.66 17.08
C SER A 425 25.59 14.40 16.12
N TYR A 426 25.44 14.16 14.81
CA TYR A 426 26.26 14.86 13.81
C TYR A 426 25.93 16.34 13.75
N PRO A 427 26.93 17.23 13.64
CA PRO A 427 26.68 18.66 13.37
C PRO A 427 25.99 18.85 12.01
N ALA A 428 25.24 19.94 11.86
CA ALA A 428 24.54 20.26 10.61
C ALA A 428 25.51 20.36 9.41
N GLU A 429 26.70 20.83 9.64
CA GLU A 429 27.79 20.95 8.64
C GLU A 429 28.19 19.60 8.06
N SER A 430 27.99 18.49 8.77
CA SER A 430 28.25 17.13 8.27
C SER A 430 27.43 16.82 7.02
N ALA A 431 26.21 17.36 6.90
CA ALA A 431 25.37 17.22 5.72
C ALA A 431 26.03 17.80 4.46
N LEU A 432 26.78 18.90 4.60
CA LEU A 432 27.45 19.57 3.49
C LEU A 432 28.61 18.73 2.93
N LEU A 433 29.17 17.86 3.75
CA LEU A 433 30.30 17.02 3.41
C LEU A 433 29.91 15.66 2.81
N ALA A 434 28.62 15.27 2.86
CA ALA A 434 28.19 13.94 2.44
C ALA A 434 28.58 13.61 0.98
N LEU A 435 28.32 14.51 0.02
CA LEU A 435 28.70 14.29 -1.36
C LEU A 435 30.22 14.33 -1.60
N PRO A 436 30.97 15.35 -1.12
CA PRO A 436 32.42 15.39 -1.29
C PRO A 436 33.16 14.21 -0.64
N ALA A 437 32.77 13.82 0.58
CA ALA A 437 33.42 12.72 1.32
C ALA A 437 33.23 11.36 0.65
N LEU A 438 32.12 11.17 -0.08
CA LEU A 438 31.75 9.91 -0.70
C LEU A 438 31.98 9.87 -2.21
N ALA A 439 32.46 10.97 -2.80
CA ALA A 439 32.59 11.11 -4.25
C ALA A 439 33.44 10.00 -4.91
N SER A 440 34.47 9.51 -4.24
CA SER A 440 35.31 8.40 -4.72
C SER A 440 34.59 7.05 -4.71
N ASN A 441 33.59 6.88 -3.85
CA ASN A 441 32.84 5.64 -3.69
C ASN A 441 31.52 5.60 -4.51
N LEU A 442 31.19 6.67 -5.24
CA LEU A 442 30.02 6.69 -6.09
C LEU A 442 30.26 5.93 -7.39
N ALA A 443 29.29 5.13 -7.84
CA ALA A 443 29.41 4.33 -9.05
C ALA A 443 29.57 5.23 -10.30
N PRO A 444 30.60 5.03 -11.13
CA PRO A 444 30.87 5.90 -12.28
C PRO A 444 29.81 5.77 -13.38
N THR A 445 29.15 4.63 -13.49
CA THR A 445 28.11 4.35 -14.48
C THR A 445 26.78 5.02 -14.16
N GLY A 446 26.62 5.48 -12.92
CA GLY A 446 25.46 6.17 -12.42
C GLY A 446 25.22 5.84 -10.95
N PHE A 447 24.88 6.85 -10.17
CA PHE A 447 24.65 6.75 -8.74
C PHE A 447 23.45 7.58 -8.30
N SER A 448 22.94 7.27 -7.11
CA SER A 448 22.04 8.14 -6.35
C SER A 448 22.60 8.36 -4.96
N LEU A 449 22.50 9.60 -4.44
CA LEU A 449 22.79 9.90 -3.04
C LEU A 449 21.57 10.59 -2.45
N CYS A 450 21.00 10.01 -1.39
CA CYS A 450 19.87 10.58 -0.66
C CYS A 450 20.37 11.11 0.68
N LEU A 451 20.17 12.40 0.92
CA LEU A 451 20.49 13.08 2.18
C LEU A 451 19.19 13.44 2.90
N PHE A 452 19.09 13.03 4.15
CA PHE A 452 18.08 13.47 5.10
C PHE A 452 18.79 14.21 6.24
N ALA A 453 18.80 15.55 6.16
CA ALA A 453 19.43 16.38 7.17
C ALA A 453 18.47 16.65 8.35
N GLN A 454 18.99 17.31 9.40
CA GLN A 454 18.20 17.64 10.59
C GLN A 454 17.04 18.57 10.29
N ASP A 455 17.19 19.44 9.30
CA ASP A 455 16.16 20.37 8.84
C ASP A 455 16.32 20.74 7.35
N ARG A 456 15.28 21.37 6.81
CA ARG A 456 15.23 21.80 5.41
C ARG A 456 16.20 22.92 5.05
N ALA A 457 16.59 23.77 5.99
CA ALA A 457 17.55 24.83 5.74
C ALA A 457 18.93 24.23 5.46
N THR A 458 19.30 23.21 6.21
CA THR A 458 20.52 22.43 6.03
C THR A 458 20.52 21.68 4.69
N GLU A 459 19.39 21.05 4.29
CA GLU A 459 19.25 20.41 2.98
C GLU A 459 19.39 21.40 1.83
N ALA A 460 18.75 22.57 1.95
CA ALA A 460 18.84 23.63 0.95
C ALA A 460 20.27 24.18 0.82
N LEU A 461 20.96 24.34 1.94
CA LEU A 461 22.36 24.77 1.96
C LEU A 461 23.29 23.72 1.33
N ALA A 462 23.07 22.43 1.62
CA ALA A 462 23.80 21.35 0.99
C ALA A 462 23.57 21.33 -0.54
N ALA A 463 22.33 21.46 -0.99
CA ALA A 463 21.98 21.52 -2.40
C ALA A 463 22.68 22.70 -3.11
N GLN A 464 22.63 23.89 -2.54
CA GLN A 464 23.28 25.08 -3.08
C GLN A 464 24.79 24.89 -3.20
N ARG A 465 25.40 24.32 -2.15
CA ARG A 465 26.84 24.12 -2.13
C ARG A 465 27.29 23.05 -3.12
N TRP A 466 26.58 21.91 -3.16
CA TRP A 466 26.92 20.85 -4.11
C TRP A 466 26.74 21.28 -5.57
N ALA A 467 25.75 22.11 -5.86
CA ALA A 467 25.56 22.68 -7.19
C ALA A 467 26.75 23.54 -7.63
N SER A 468 27.48 24.17 -6.69
CA SER A 468 28.67 24.99 -6.99
C SER A 468 29.95 24.16 -7.13
N VAL A 469 29.94 22.91 -6.62
CA VAL A 469 31.12 22.04 -6.58
C VAL A 469 30.96 20.90 -7.57
N SER A 470 31.51 21.06 -8.75
CA SER A 470 31.52 19.98 -9.75
C SER A 470 32.79 19.12 -9.65
N ALA A 471 33.08 18.46 -8.57
CA ALA A 471 34.24 17.56 -8.40
C ALA A 471 34.39 16.49 -9.53
N GLY A 472 34.18 16.89 -10.80
CA GLY A 472 34.15 16.03 -11.98
C GLY A 472 32.90 15.19 -12.14
N LEU A 473 31.89 15.37 -11.27
CA LEU A 473 30.61 14.67 -11.32
C LEU A 473 29.57 15.50 -12.07
N LYS A 474 28.83 14.86 -12.97
CA LYS A 474 27.62 15.44 -13.57
C LYS A 474 26.43 14.90 -12.81
N PHE A 475 25.63 15.76 -12.19
CA PHE A 475 24.48 15.35 -11.42
C PHE A 475 23.30 16.34 -11.50
N SER A 476 22.11 15.87 -11.22
CA SER A 476 20.93 16.66 -10.92
C SER A 476 20.62 16.61 -9.42
N LEU A 477 19.94 17.64 -8.93
CA LEU A 477 19.50 17.75 -7.55
C LEU A 477 17.99 17.82 -7.51
N ASP A 478 17.36 16.89 -6.79
CA ASP A 478 15.91 16.80 -6.64
C ASP A 478 15.53 16.76 -5.16
N ALA A 479 14.48 17.46 -4.77
CA ALA A 479 13.92 17.35 -3.42
C ALA A 479 13.08 16.06 -3.29
N ILE A 480 13.27 15.36 -2.19
CA ILE A 480 12.45 14.19 -1.84
C ILE A 480 11.35 14.66 -0.91
N GLY A 481 10.14 14.83 -1.38
CA GLY A 481 8.94 15.37 -0.72
C GLY A 481 8.96 15.51 0.81
N GLY A 482 8.57 16.65 1.30
CA GLY A 482 8.54 16.96 2.74
C GLY A 482 9.91 17.25 3.36
N SER A 483 10.86 16.34 3.31
CA SER A 483 12.26 16.48 3.72
C SER A 483 13.11 15.47 2.96
N GLY A 484 14.36 15.84 2.66
CA GLY A 484 15.33 15.02 1.94
C GLY A 484 15.75 15.63 0.60
N LEU A 485 17.00 15.40 0.25
CA LEU A 485 17.64 15.84 -0.98
C LEU A 485 18.20 14.62 -1.71
N MET A 486 17.91 14.49 -2.99
CA MET A 486 18.46 13.43 -3.82
C MET A 486 19.37 14.00 -4.89
N VAL A 487 20.58 13.47 -4.97
CA VAL A 487 21.53 13.68 -6.04
C VAL A 487 21.50 12.47 -6.95
N VAL A 488 21.34 12.71 -8.23
CA VAL A 488 21.37 11.66 -9.26
C VAL A 488 22.43 12.03 -10.26
N GLY A 489 23.44 11.20 -10.41
CA GLY A 489 24.58 11.55 -11.25
C GLY A 489 25.28 10.36 -11.90
N GLY A 490 26.30 10.67 -12.70
CA GLY A 490 27.25 9.77 -13.33
C GLY A 490 28.42 10.56 -13.84
N ARG A 491 29.48 9.88 -14.25
CA ARG A 491 30.67 10.51 -14.85
C ARG A 491 30.58 10.60 -16.36
#